data_c264a5bc009dd342a4f28fafb004a66a
#
_entry.id   c264a5bc009dd342a4f28fafb004a66a
#
_cell.length_a   1.000
_cell.length_b   1.000
_cell.length_c   1.000
_cell.angle_alpha   90.00
_cell.angle_beta   90.00
_cell.angle_gamma   90.00
#
_symmetry.space_group_name_H-M   'P 1'
#
loop_
_entity.id
_entity.type
_entity.pdbx_description
1 polymer ?
#
loop_
_entity_poly.entity_id
_entity_poly.type
_entity_poly.pdbx_seq_one_letter_code
_entity_poly.pdbx_strand_id
1 'polypeptide(L)'
;VMEMCEQADLNQINLLEAQGNHVSEREYWAQRRGQRRLDHANAKLAAEGQQPTQTVYQTELDKLRKQIYAVLNKTTTFEEFSALLMQEHGIAVKESRGRLSYCPPGRTKFITAKKLSKKLEKEQVLTVLSQNIQLAAIIQPSSEKKPDKIRKLVDIQANVAAGKGIGYERW
;
A
#
# COMPACT_ATOMS: atom_id res chain seq x y z
N VAL A 1 -9.11 -6.58 -36.86
CA VAL A 1 -7.70 -6.18 -36.71
C VAL A 1 -7.09 -6.85 -35.45
N MET A 2 -7.82 -6.97 -34.33
CA MET A 2 -7.31 -7.63 -33.11
C MET A 2 -7.02 -9.12 -33.33
N GLU A 3 -7.95 -9.86 -33.94
CA GLU A 3 -7.79 -11.29 -34.26
C GLU A 3 -6.55 -11.60 -35.14
N MET A 4 -6.23 -10.70 -36.08
CA MET A 4 -5.03 -10.85 -36.92
C MET A 4 -3.73 -10.67 -36.14
N CYS A 5 -3.73 -9.83 -35.10
CA CYS A 5 -2.57 -9.64 -34.24
C CYS A 5 -2.33 -10.84 -33.31
N GLU A 6 -3.42 -11.49 -32.84
CA GLU A 6 -3.33 -12.72 -32.06
C GLU A 6 -2.75 -13.88 -32.86
N GLN A 7 -3.17 -14.03 -34.13
CA GLN A 7 -2.64 -15.06 -35.02
C GLN A 7 -1.17 -14.85 -35.37
N ALA A 8 -0.68 -13.61 -35.33
CA ALA A 8 0.70 -13.25 -35.62
C ALA A 8 1.60 -13.14 -34.38
N ASP A 9 1.09 -13.52 -33.19
CA ASP A 9 1.80 -13.41 -31.90
C ASP A 9 2.38 -12.02 -31.63
N LEU A 10 1.66 -10.98 -32.08
CA LEU A 10 2.05 -9.59 -31.87
C LEU A 10 1.46 -9.06 -30.57
N ASN A 11 2.27 -8.40 -29.77
CA ASN A 11 1.85 -7.73 -28.54
C ASN A 11 0.80 -6.67 -28.86
N GLN A 12 -0.44 -6.90 -28.44
CA GLN A 12 -1.53 -5.96 -28.59
C GLN A 12 -1.44 -4.87 -27.50
N ILE A 13 -1.41 -3.62 -27.95
CA ILE A 13 -1.53 -2.48 -27.04
C ILE A 13 -2.99 -2.03 -27.04
N ASN A 14 -3.68 -2.21 -25.93
CA ASN A 14 -5.01 -1.70 -25.76
C ASN A 14 -4.97 -0.18 -25.53
N LEU A 15 -5.18 0.60 -26.58
CA LEU A 15 -5.17 2.07 -26.52
C LEU A 15 -6.35 2.65 -25.73
N LEU A 16 -7.40 1.87 -25.49
CA LEU A 16 -8.60 2.29 -24.78
C LEU A 16 -8.49 2.06 -23.28
N GLU A 17 -7.59 1.18 -22.84
CA GLU A 17 -7.30 1.04 -21.42
C GLU A 17 -6.53 2.26 -20.95
N ALA A 18 -7.10 2.95 -19.97
CA ALA A 18 -6.39 4.04 -19.28
C ALA A 18 -5.11 3.46 -18.69
N GLN A 19 -4.00 3.66 -19.40
CA GLN A 19 -2.69 3.23 -18.92
C GLN A 19 -2.50 3.80 -17.51
N GLY A 20 -2.31 2.91 -16.53
CA GLY A 20 -1.97 3.32 -15.18
C GLY A 20 -0.73 4.22 -15.22
N ASN A 21 -0.55 5.08 -14.26
CA ASN A 21 0.59 5.96 -14.05
C ASN A 21 1.22 6.54 -15.34
N HIS A 22 0.68 7.67 -15.79
CA HIS A 22 1.28 8.42 -16.89
C HIS A 22 2.69 8.88 -16.48
N VAL A 23 3.70 8.18 -16.97
CA VAL A 23 5.11 8.59 -16.81
C VAL A 23 5.36 9.74 -17.78
N SER A 24 5.82 10.88 -17.27
CA SER A 24 6.16 12.01 -18.15
C SER A 24 7.35 11.65 -19.04
N GLU A 25 7.39 12.20 -20.25
CA GLU A 25 8.48 12.00 -21.21
C GLU A 25 9.86 12.29 -20.57
N ARG A 26 9.95 13.36 -19.80
CA ARG A 26 11.15 13.70 -19.04
C ARG A 26 11.57 12.59 -18.07
N GLU A 27 10.65 11.96 -17.38
CA GLU A 27 10.90 10.87 -16.46
C GLU A 27 11.32 9.60 -17.21
N TYR A 28 10.66 9.29 -18.33
CA TYR A 28 11.04 8.18 -19.21
C TYR A 28 12.49 8.30 -19.66
N TRP A 29 12.89 9.46 -20.17
CA TRP A 29 14.25 9.67 -20.61
C TRP A 29 15.27 9.68 -19.45
N ALA A 30 14.87 10.15 -18.27
CA ALA A 30 15.71 10.07 -17.08
C ALA A 30 15.96 8.62 -16.66
N GLN A 31 14.89 7.80 -16.65
CA GLN A 31 14.98 6.37 -16.36
C GLN A 31 15.87 5.64 -17.37
N ARG A 32 15.69 5.89 -18.67
CA ARG A 32 16.47 5.26 -19.72
C ARG A 32 17.96 5.62 -19.66
N ARG A 33 18.29 6.88 -19.39
CA ARG A 33 19.68 7.29 -19.16
C ARG A 33 20.27 6.68 -17.89
N GLY A 34 19.49 6.62 -16.82
CA GLY A 34 19.90 5.99 -15.58
C GLY A 34 20.15 4.50 -15.74
N GLN A 35 19.26 3.79 -16.46
CA GLN A 35 19.43 2.37 -16.75
C GLN A 35 20.73 2.08 -17.53
N ARG A 36 21.00 2.84 -18.60
CA ARG A 36 22.24 2.67 -19.36
C ARG A 36 23.51 2.85 -18.51
N ARG A 37 23.50 3.81 -17.57
CA ARG A 37 24.63 4.00 -16.64
C ARG A 37 24.77 2.83 -15.69
N LEU A 38 23.65 2.32 -15.17
CA LEU A 38 23.62 1.16 -14.30
C LEU A 38 24.11 -0.09 -15.01
N ASP A 39 23.65 -0.33 -16.25
CA ASP A 39 24.07 -1.48 -17.07
C ASP A 39 25.58 -1.45 -17.33
N HIS A 40 26.12 -0.26 -17.63
CA HIS A 40 27.57 -0.09 -17.82
C HIS A 40 28.37 -0.32 -16.52
N ALA A 41 27.83 0.13 -15.38
CA ALA A 41 28.46 -0.13 -14.07
C ALA A 41 28.41 -1.62 -13.72
N ASN A 42 27.26 -2.27 -13.95
CA ASN A 42 27.09 -3.70 -13.73
C ASN A 42 28.02 -4.56 -14.63
N ALA A 43 28.21 -4.14 -15.88
CA ALA A 43 29.13 -4.81 -16.78
C ALA A 43 30.58 -4.75 -16.27
N LYS A 44 31.00 -3.62 -15.67
CA LYS A 44 32.31 -3.51 -15.03
C LYS A 44 32.44 -4.42 -13.82
N LEU A 45 31.43 -4.42 -12.92
CA LEU A 45 31.42 -5.31 -11.76
C LEU A 45 31.46 -6.77 -12.15
N ALA A 46 30.73 -7.17 -13.21
CA ALA A 46 30.75 -8.52 -13.73
C ALA A 46 32.14 -8.90 -14.30
N ALA A 47 32.84 -7.97 -14.94
CA ALA A 47 34.20 -8.18 -15.41
C ALA A 47 35.22 -8.37 -14.26
N GLU A 48 34.92 -7.76 -13.09
CA GLU A 48 35.67 -7.91 -11.84
C GLU A 48 35.25 -9.13 -11.00
N GLY A 49 34.31 -9.94 -11.52
CA GLY A 49 33.76 -11.11 -10.80
C GLY A 49 32.83 -10.79 -9.66
N GLN A 50 32.38 -9.55 -9.55
CA GLN A 50 31.42 -9.10 -8.55
C GLN A 50 29.98 -9.15 -9.09
N GLN A 51 29.02 -9.57 -8.23
CA GLN A 51 27.62 -9.59 -8.62
C GLN A 51 26.99 -8.19 -8.51
N PRO A 52 26.16 -7.77 -9.48
CA PRO A 52 25.49 -6.49 -9.44
C PRO A 52 24.46 -6.45 -8.30
N THR A 53 24.51 -5.41 -7.49
CA THR A 53 23.58 -5.20 -6.35
C THR A 53 22.19 -4.76 -6.81
N GLN A 54 22.10 -4.11 -7.97
CA GLN A 54 20.85 -3.57 -8.52
C GLN A 54 20.84 -3.73 -10.04
N THR A 55 19.76 -4.30 -10.57
CA THR A 55 19.59 -4.53 -12.02
C THR A 55 18.69 -3.49 -12.69
N VAL A 56 17.77 -2.90 -11.95
CA VAL A 56 16.78 -1.93 -12.46
C VAL A 56 17.00 -0.57 -11.85
N TYR A 57 17.21 0.44 -12.70
CA TYR A 57 17.29 1.83 -12.25
C TYR A 57 15.91 2.39 -11.94
N GLN A 58 15.76 2.97 -10.74
CA GLN A 58 14.54 3.62 -10.29
C GLN A 58 14.77 5.13 -10.20
N THR A 59 13.89 5.91 -10.83
CA THR A 59 13.92 7.37 -10.67
C THR A 59 13.49 7.76 -9.25
N GLU A 60 13.89 8.95 -8.80
CA GLU A 60 13.46 9.47 -7.49
C GLU A 60 11.94 9.61 -7.37
N LEU A 61 11.27 9.97 -8.49
CA LEU A 61 9.81 10.05 -8.51
C LEU A 61 9.17 8.67 -8.39
N ASP A 62 9.74 7.66 -9.02
CA ASP A 62 9.25 6.28 -8.91
C ASP A 62 9.46 5.72 -7.49
N LYS A 63 10.62 5.96 -6.89
CA LYS A 63 10.87 5.62 -5.48
C LYS A 63 9.86 6.30 -4.55
N LEU A 64 9.64 7.59 -4.74
CA LEU A 64 8.66 8.35 -3.96
C LEU A 64 7.25 7.79 -4.10
N ARG A 65 6.80 7.47 -5.32
CA ARG A 65 5.50 6.84 -5.55
C ARG A 65 5.38 5.51 -4.79
N LYS A 66 6.38 4.64 -4.91
CA LYS A 66 6.39 3.33 -4.24
C LYS A 66 6.31 3.47 -2.73
N GLN A 67 7.06 4.40 -2.15
CA GLN A 67 7.02 4.68 -0.72
C GLN A 67 5.64 5.18 -0.26
N ILE A 68 5.05 6.11 -1.00
CA ILE A 68 3.71 6.62 -0.70
C ILE A 68 2.67 5.51 -0.79
N TYR A 69 2.69 4.68 -1.84
CA TYR A 69 1.77 3.54 -1.97
C TYR A 69 1.95 2.50 -0.87
N ALA A 70 3.19 2.21 -0.48
CA ALA A 70 3.48 1.25 0.58
C ALA A 70 2.86 1.67 1.92
N VAL A 71 2.93 2.96 2.25
CA VAL A 71 2.31 3.51 3.47
C VAL A 71 0.79 3.62 3.33
N LEU A 72 0.29 4.05 2.17
CA LEU A 72 -1.14 4.18 1.92
C LEU A 72 -1.89 2.85 2.11
N ASN A 73 -1.29 1.74 1.69
CA ASN A 73 -1.88 0.41 1.84
C ASN A 73 -1.92 -0.09 3.29
N LYS A 74 -1.13 0.51 4.19
CA LYS A 74 -1.06 0.12 5.61
C LYS A 74 -1.94 0.96 6.51
N THR A 75 -2.39 2.13 6.04
CA THR A 75 -3.05 3.14 6.84
C THR A 75 -4.56 3.18 6.60
N THR A 76 -5.28 3.61 7.61
CA THR A 76 -6.75 3.74 7.57
C THR A 76 -7.20 5.19 7.67
N THR A 77 -6.42 6.07 8.29
CA THR A 77 -6.73 7.49 8.45
C THR A 77 -5.71 8.37 7.75
N PHE A 78 -6.12 9.57 7.35
CA PHE A 78 -5.22 10.53 6.71
C PHE A 78 -4.12 11.04 7.66
N GLU A 79 -4.44 11.18 8.94
CA GLU A 79 -3.48 11.61 9.96
C GLU A 79 -2.40 10.56 10.16
N GLU A 80 -2.80 9.29 10.29
CA GLU A 80 -1.88 8.16 10.36
C GLU A 80 -1.01 8.06 9.10
N PHE A 81 -1.60 8.22 7.92
CA PHE A 81 -0.88 8.23 6.65
C PHE A 81 0.20 9.31 6.61
N SER A 82 -0.13 10.54 7.00
CA SER A 82 0.84 11.64 7.01
C SER A 82 1.95 11.45 8.06
N ALA A 83 1.59 10.94 9.24
CA ALA A 83 2.54 10.65 10.32
C ALA A 83 3.52 9.54 9.94
N LEU A 84 3.02 8.42 9.40
CA LEU A 84 3.86 7.29 8.98
C LEU A 84 4.77 7.65 7.80
N LEU A 85 4.29 8.44 6.83
CA LEU A 85 5.14 8.95 5.74
C LEU A 85 6.32 9.77 6.26
N MET A 86 6.06 10.59 7.27
CA MET A 86 7.12 11.39 7.89
C MET A 86 8.07 10.51 8.71
N GLN A 87 7.55 9.55 9.45
CA GLN A 87 8.32 8.68 10.34
C GLN A 87 9.17 7.65 9.58
N GLU A 88 8.58 6.93 8.62
CA GLU A 88 9.29 5.85 7.90
C GLU A 88 10.20 6.39 6.79
N HIS A 89 9.79 7.44 6.11
CA HIS A 89 10.46 7.91 4.89
C HIS A 89 10.89 9.37 4.91
N GLY A 90 10.58 10.13 5.97
CA GLY A 90 10.88 11.55 6.04
C GLY A 90 10.14 12.40 5.01
N ILE A 91 9.01 11.91 4.48
CA ILE A 91 8.23 12.59 3.46
C ILE A 91 7.17 13.45 4.13
N ALA A 92 7.31 14.78 3.99
CA ALA A 92 6.31 15.71 4.46
C ALA A 92 5.12 15.79 3.50
N VAL A 93 3.91 15.72 4.04
CA VAL A 93 2.66 15.88 3.30
C VAL A 93 2.06 17.24 3.60
N LYS A 94 1.67 17.98 2.57
CA LYS A 94 0.98 19.27 2.71
C LYS A 94 -0.29 19.27 1.89
N GLU A 95 -1.38 19.65 2.52
CA GLU A 95 -2.62 19.97 1.83
C GLU A 95 -2.72 21.48 1.60
N SER A 96 -3.03 21.87 0.37
CA SER A 96 -3.27 23.26 0.02
C SER A 96 -4.34 23.35 -1.07
N ARG A 97 -5.40 24.10 -0.81
CA ARG A 97 -6.52 24.29 -1.75
C ARG A 97 -7.11 22.98 -2.28
N GLY A 98 -7.31 21.99 -1.40
CA GLY A 98 -7.83 20.67 -1.76
C GLY A 98 -6.86 19.77 -2.54
N ARG A 99 -5.58 20.16 -2.67
CA ARG A 99 -4.56 19.38 -3.37
C ARG A 99 -3.50 18.89 -2.41
N LEU A 100 -3.09 17.65 -2.56
CA LEU A 100 -1.97 17.09 -1.83
C LEU A 100 -0.64 17.37 -2.54
N SER A 101 0.38 17.60 -1.74
CA SER A 101 1.76 17.80 -2.19
C SER A 101 2.70 17.09 -1.24
N TYR A 102 3.72 16.46 -1.78
CA TYR A 102 4.67 15.62 -1.07
C TYR A 102 6.07 16.21 -1.19
N CYS A 103 6.81 16.24 -0.09
CA CYS A 103 8.20 16.70 -0.07
C CYS A 103 9.09 15.56 0.43
N PRO A 104 9.87 14.91 -0.45
CA PRO A 104 10.83 13.90 -0.03
C PRO A 104 12.00 14.50 0.72
N PRO A 105 12.71 13.71 1.55
CA PRO A 105 13.89 14.17 2.25
C PRO A 105 14.96 14.69 1.28
N GLY A 106 15.66 15.73 1.69
CA GLY A 106 16.69 16.38 0.86
C GLY A 106 16.15 17.36 -0.20
N ARG A 107 14.84 17.55 -0.31
CA ARG A 107 14.22 18.58 -1.15
C ARG A 107 13.53 19.66 -0.31
N THR A 108 13.58 20.90 -0.79
CA THR A 108 12.86 22.04 -0.20
C THR A 108 11.52 22.30 -0.91
N LYS A 109 11.36 21.81 -2.14
CA LYS A 109 10.17 22.07 -2.97
C LYS A 109 9.21 20.89 -2.94
N PHE A 110 7.96 21.19 -2.63
CA PHE A 110 6.87 20.24 -2.69
C PHE A 110 6.54 19.82 -4.13
N ILE A 111 6.26 18.56 -4.33
CA ILE A 111 5.81 17.95 -5.59
C ILE A 111 4.31 17.70 -5.46
N THR A 112 3.51 18.22 -6.37
CA THR A 112 2.06 18.02 -6.35
C THR A 112 1.71 16.55 -6.67
N ALA A 113 0.68 16.03 -6.02
CA ALA A 113 0.17 14.68 -6.23
C ALA A 113 -0.08 14.37 -7.72
N LYS A 114 -0.65 15.33 -8.45
CA LYS A 114 -0.92 15.21 -9.89
C LYS A 114 0.34 14.91 -10.73
N LYS A 115 1.51 15.44 -10.34
CA LYS A 115 2.79 15.13 -11.02
C LYS A 115 3.30 13.73 -10.72
N LEU A 116 2.95 13.19 -9.58
CA LEU A 116 3.34 11.85 -9.19
C LEU A 116 2.41 10.80 -9.81
N SER A 117 1.12 10.90 -9.51
CA SER A 117 0.09 10.02 -10.05
C SER A 117 -1.29 10.60 -9.75
N LYS A 118 -2.24 10.42 -10.67
CA LYS A 118 -3.66 10.75 -10.43
C LYS A 118 -4.22 10.00 -9.22
N LYS A 119 -3.75 8.77 -8.97
CA LYS A 119 -4.16 7.95 -7.83
C LYS A 119 -3.71 8.48 -6.47
N LEU A 120 -2.80 9.45 -6.43
CA LEU A 120 -2.31 10.10 -5.21
C LEU A 120 -2.98 11.47 -4.96
N GLU A 121 -3.98 11.84 -5.75
CA GLU A 121 -4.81 13.01 -5.48
C GLU A 121 -5.67 12.78 -4.22
N LYS A 122 -6.07 13.86 -3.56
CA LYS A 122 -6.76 13.79 -2.26
C LYS A 122 -7.96 12.85 -2.27
N GLU A 123 -8.82 12.97 -3.28
CA GLU A 123 -10.05 12.17 -3.40
C GLU A 123 -9.73 10.68 -3.51
N GLN A 124 -8.72 10.32 -4.30
CA GLN A 124 -8.32 8.93 -4.48
C GLN A 124 -7.67 8.36 -3.23
N VAL A 125 -6.83 9.14 -2.55
CA VAL A 125 -6.23 8.75 -1.27
C VAL A 125 -7.32 8.48 -0.23
N LEU A 126 -8.30 9.37 -0.08
CA LEU A 126 -9.42 9.18 0.86
C LEU A 126 -10.25 7.96 0.50
N THR A 127 -10.47 7.69 -0.78
CA THR A 127 -11.19 6.48 -1.24
C THR A 127 -10.44 5.21 -0.83
N VAL A 128 -9.12 5.17 -1.04
CA VAL A 128 -8.31 4.00 -0.64
C VAL A 128 -8.32 3.83 0.88
N LEU A 129 -8.17 4.90 1.65
CA LEU A 129 -8.24 4.83 3.11
C LEU A 129 -9.60 4.31 3.60
N SER A 130 -10.71 4.73 2.99
CA SER A 130 -12.04 4.21 3.33
C SER A 130 -12.19 2.72 2.99
N GLN A 131 -11.61 2.26 1.89
CA GLN A 131 -11.56 0.84 1.53
C GLN A 131 -10.72 0.04 2.54
N ASN A 132 -9.59 0.57 2.99
CA ASN A 132 -8.76 -0.07 4.01
C ASN A 132 -9.50 -0.23 5.34
N ILE A 133 -10.32 0.75 5.75
CA ILE A 133 -11.18 0.64 6.94
C ILE A 133 -12.15 -0.53 6.79
N GLN A 134 -12.81 -0.65 5.64
CA GLN A 134 -13.75 -1.75 5.39
C GLN A 134 -13.05 -3.11 5.42
N LEU A 135 -11.87 -3.22 4.81
CA LEU A 135 -11.08 -4.45 4.83
C LEU A 135 -10.61 -4.79 6.26
N ALA A 136 -10.16 -3.81 7.02
CA ALA A 136 -9.76 -4.01 8.41
C ALA A 136 -10.94 -4.48 9.29
N ALA A 137 -12.15 -3.96 9.06
CA ALA A 137 -13.36 -4.40 9.75
C ALA A 137 -13.75 -5.84 9.43
N ILE A 138 -13.46 -6.32 8.22
CA ILE A 138 -13.72 -7.71 7.81
C ILE A 138 -12.68 -8.66 8.42
N ILE A 139 -11.44 -8.23 8.55
CA ILE A 139 -10.32 -9.05 9.06
C ILE A 139 -10.34 -9.17 10.59
N GLN A 140 -10.92 -8.21 11.31
CA GLN A 140 -11.17 -8.34 12.73
C GLN A 140 -12.48 -9.14 12.91
N PRO A 141 -12.44 -10.47 13.20
CA PRO A 141 -13.63 -11.15 13.67
C PRO A 141 -14.01 -10.43 14.96
N SER A 142 -15.21 -9.86 14.94
CA SER A 142 -15.80 -9.19 16.09
C SER A 142 -15.41 -9.95 17.36
N SER A 143 -14.67 -9.32 18.25
CA SER A 143 -14.55 -9.74 19.63
C SER A 143 -15.90 -9.44 20.31
N GLU A 144 -16.97 -9.91 19.67
CA GLU A 144 -18.28 -9.90 20.27
C GLU A 144 -18.28 -10.89 21.42
N LYS A 145 -18.46 -10.30 22.59
CA LYS A 145 -18.99 -10.89 23.82
C LYS A 145 -19.44 -12.32 23.62
N LYS A 146 -18.67 -13.25 24.17
CA LYS A 146 -19.16 -14.63 24.37
C LYS A 146 -20.57 -14.50 24.94
N PRO A 147 -21.57 -15.09 24.31
CA PRO A 147 -22.95 -14.91 24.77
C PRO A 147 -23.02 -15.41 26.22
N ASP A 148 -23.71 -14.69 27.08
CA ASP A 148 -23.88 -14.99 28.53
C ASP A 148 -24.30 -16.44 28.80
N LYS A 149 -24.85 -17.12 27.83
CA LYS A 149 -25.18 -18.56 27.87
C LYS A 149 -23.97 -19.48 28.12
N ILE A 150 -22.78 -19.12 27.55
CA ILE A 150 -21.56 -19.94 27.73
C ILE A 150 -21.02 -19.75 29.16
N ARG A 151 -21.08 -18.54 29.71
CA ARG A 151 -20.70 -18.27 31.09
C ARG A 151 -21.58 -19.08 32.07
N LYS A 152 -22.90 -19.08 31.87
CA LYS A 152 -23.82 -19.85 32.69
C LYS A 152 -23.55 -21.36 32.66
N LEU A 153 -23.17 -21.91 31.49
CA LEU A 153 -22.81 -23.32 31.36
C LEU A 153 -21.52 -23.68 32.10
N VAL A 154 -20.51 -22.80 32.02
CA VAL A 154 -19.24 -23.01 32.73
C VAL A 154 -19.46 -22.93 34.26
N ASP A 155 -20.28 -22.00 34.73
CA ASP A 155 -20.60 -21.84 36.15
C ASP A 155 -21.41 -23.05 36.68
N ILE A 156 -22.31 -23.64 35.88
CA ILE A 156 -23.04 -24.86 36.24
C ILE A 156 -22.06 -26.06 36.34
N GLN A 157 -21.14 -26.23 35.42
CA GLN A 157 -20.14 -27.30 35.50
C GLN A 157 -19.20 -27.13 36.68
N ALA A 158 -18.78 -25.90 36.98
CA ALA A 158 -17.93 -25.62 38.15
C ALA A 158 -18.66 -25.92 39.48
N ASN A 159 -19.95 -25.59 39.58
CA ASN A 159 -20.76 -25.88 40.76
C ASN A 159 -21.04 -27.39 40.96
N VAL A 160 -21.19 -28.14 39.88
CA VAL A 160 -21.34 -29.60 39.94
C VAL A 160 -20.02 -30.24 40.38
N ALA A 161 -18.89 -29.79 39.85
CA ALA A 161 -17.56 -30.26 40.22
C ALA A 161 -17.19 -29.94 41.69
N ALA A 162 -17.72 -28.85 42.26
CA ALA A 162 -17.50 -28.44 43.64
C ALA A 162 -18.43 -29.15 44.66
N GLY A 163 -19.26 -30.09 44.24
CA GLY A 163 -20.12 -30.89 45.15
C GLY A 163 -21.22 -30.10 45.85
N LYS A 164 -21.54 -28.91 45.37
CA LYS A 164 -22.69 -28.11 45.93
C LYS A 164 -23.97 -28.63 45.29
N GLY A 165 -24.64 -29.53 45.98
CA GLY A 165 -25.91 -30.11 45.56
C GLY A 165 -26.99 -29.04 45.38
N ILE A 166 -27.77 -29.20 44.31
CA ILE A 166 -28.97 -28.44 44.07
C ILE A 166 -29.99 -28.89 45.09
N GLY A 167 -30.31 -28.04 46.07
CA GLY A 167 -31.34 -28.31 47.03
C GLY A 167 -32.72 -28.40 46.34
N TYR A 168 -33.29 -29.60 46.27
CA TYR A 168 -34.71 -29.78 45.92
C TYR A 168 -35.53 -29.47 47.15
N GLU A 169 -36.22 -28.31 47.18
CA GLU A 169 -37.29 -28.13 48.13
C GLU A 169 -38.49 -28.98 47.65
N ARG A 170 -38.91 -29.89 48.54
CA ARG A 170 -40.15 -30.66 48.38
C ARG A 170 -41.31 -29.83 48.83
N TRP A 171 -42.32 -29.79 48.05
CA TRP A 171 -43.73 -29.47 48.42
C TRP A 171 -44.42 -30.71 48.90
#